data_e422ab06f4d864f9331318c68023a8e6
#
_entry.id   e422ab06f4d864f9331318c68023a8e6
#
_cell.length_a   1.000
_cell.length_b   1.000
_cell.length_c   1.000
_cell.angle_alpha   90.00
_cell.angle_beta   90.00
_cell.angle_gamma   90.00
#
_symmetry.space_group_name_H-M   'P 1'
#
loop_
_entity.id
_entity.type
_entity.pdbx_description
1 polymer ?
#
loop_
_entity_poly.entity_id
_entity_poly.type
_entity_poly.pdbx_seq_one_letter_code
_entity_poly.pdbx_strand_id
1 'polypeptide(L)'
;MNNFNKGKLFFIKFCQVLISILFFLFLIFVIKWRMDSLYLNSISTKDIKIGIVDEVKKTYGEFLIATGLREEKFVKPVVLIDDDKKDEKDENVNSFTVPEGTNLDSLGELLISKGLIADMPTYKALAEDMQIQNKIVPGAYEFAKGMKVKEILAEIAGIELKDYKLNIAEGEGPAQVGKKLLDLGAIQSDQAFIGECNRLGVTAFAPGDHEFTMPMKVENIIKTLTQN
;
A
#
# COMPACT_ATOMS: atom_id res chain seq x y z
N MET A 1 9.01 45.57 -45.22
CA MET A 1 8.12 44.40 -45.40
C MET A 1 8.66 43.09 -44.79
N ASN A 2 9.72 43.05 -43.93
CA ASN A 2 10.36 41.80 -43.47
C ASN A 2 10.01 41.34 -42.07
N ASN A 3 9.34 42.11 -41.23
CA ASN A 3 9.06 41.71 -39.83
C ASN A 3 7.81 40.86 -39.69
N PHE A 4 6.86 40.95 -40.60
CA PHE A 4 5.60 40.18 -40.59
C PHE A 4 5.84 38.67 -40.85
N ASN A 5 6.84 38.33 -41.67
CA ASN A 5 7.18 36.94 -41.98
C ASN A 5 7.97 36.25 -40.86
N LYS A 6 8.78 37.00 -40.07
CA LYS A 6 9.52 36.42 -38.94
C LYS A 6 8.60 36.00 -37.78
N GLY A 7 7.55 36.80 -37.51
CA GLY A 7 6.54 36.46 -36.50
C GLY A 7 5.72 35.21 -36.85
N LYS A 8 5.33 35.05 -38.10
CA LYS A 8 4.61 33.86 -38.59
C LYS A 8 5.47 32.61 -38.52
N LEU A 9 6.75 32.69 -38.90
CA LEU A 9 7.69 31.58 -38.82
C LEU A 9 7.97 31.18 -37.36
N PHE A 10 8.08 32.14 -36.44
CA PHE A 10 8.24 31.87 -35.00
C PHE A 10 6.99 31.20 -34.45
N PHE A 11 5.80 31.69 -34.79
CA PHE A 11 4.53 31.09 -34.35
C PHE A 11 4.36 29.64 -34.84
N ILE A 12 4.70 29.38 -36.11
CA ILE A 12 4.63 28.03 -36.68
C ILE A 12 5.59 27.08 -35.95
N LYS A 13 6.85 27.50 -35.67
CA LYS A 13 7.82 26.71 -34.93
C LYS A 13 7.36 26.45 -33.48
N PHE A 14 6.78 27.48 -32.86
CA PHE A 14 6.22 27.33 -31.50
C PHE A 14 5.08 26.31 -31.46
N CYS A 15 4.12 26.41 -32.41
CA CYS A 15 3.04 25.44 -32.54
C CYS A 15 3.58 24.01 -32.81
N GLN A 16 4.63 23.87 -33.62
CA GLN A 16 5.23 22.58 -33.93
C GLN A 16 5.86 21.95 -32.66
N VAL A 17 6.56 22.73 -31.84
CA VAL A 17 7.13 22.28 -30.56
C VAL A 17 6.02 21.88 -29.59
N LEU A 18 4.95 22.68 -29.51
CA LEU A 18 3.80 22.42 -28.62
C LEU A 18 3.08 21.13 -29.00
N ILE A 19 2.87 20.89 -30.30
CA ILE A 19 2.27 19.64 -30.81
C ILE A 19 3.18 18.46 -30.50
N SER A 20 4.50 18.61 -30.63
CA SER A 20 5.46 17.54 -30.29
C SER A 20 5.42 17.17 -28.82
N ILE A 21 5.34 18.15 -27.93
CA ILE A 21 5.20 17.93 -26.48
C ILE A 21 3.87 17.22 -26.15
N LEU A 22 2.77 17.68 -26.74
CA LEU A 22 1.46 17.06 -26.57
C LEU A 22 1.46 15.60 -27.03
N PHE A 23 2.08 15.32 -28.17
CA PHE A 23 2.21 13.95 -28.68
C PHE A 23 3.05 13.06 -27.74
N PHE A 24 4.13 13.59 -27.17
CA PHE A 24 4.95 12.86 -26.21
C PHE A 24 4.19 12.56 -24.91
N LEU A 25 3.45 13.54 -24.38
CA LEU A 25 2.59 13.34 -23.20
C LEU A 25 1.47 12.31 -23.48
N PHE A 26 0.91 12.32 -24.68
CA PHE A 26 -0.07 11.33 -25.11
C PHE A 26 0.52 9.92 -25.16
N LEU A 27 1.75 9.76 -25.65
CA LEU A 27 2.43 8.46 -25.64
C LEU A 27 2.66 7.95 -24.20
N ILE A 28 3.11 8.81 -23.30
CA ILE A 28 3.30 8.45 -21.89
C ILE A 28 1.96 8.01 -21.28
N PHE A 29 0.89 8.74 -21.57
CA PHE A 29 -0.46 8.39 -21.10
C PHE A 29 -0.91 7.02 -21.62
N VAL A 30 -0.72 6.73 -22.89
CA VAL A 30 -1.09 5.44 -23.50
C VAL A 30 -0.28 4.30 -22.91
N ILE A 31 1.02 4.50 -22.66
CA ILE A 31 1.90 3.48 -22.05
C ILE A 31 1.42 3.20 -20.62
N LYS A 32 1.18 4.23 -19.80
CA LYS A 32 0.66 4.09 -18.43
C LYS A 32 -0.66 3.33 -18.43
N TRP A 33 -1.61 3.76 -19.26
CA TRP A 33 -2.92 3.11 -19.38
C TRP A 33 -2.82 1.64 -19.77
N ARG A 34 -1.93 1.30 -20.70
CA ARG A 34 -1.72 -0.10 -21.12
C ARG A 34 -1.06 -0.93 -20.03
N MET A 35 -0.13 -0.36 -19.28
CA MET A 35 0.51 -1.04 -18.13
C MET A 35 -0.51 -1.31 -17.03
N ASP A 36 -1.33 -0.34 -16.66
CA ASP A 36 -2.36 -0.50 -15.64
C ASP A 36 -3.39 -1.56 -16.05
N SER A 37 -3.79 -1.58 -17.31
CA SER A 37 -4.71 -2.61 -17.85
C SER A 37 -4.12 -4.02 -17.82
N LEU A 38 -2.84 -4.18 -18.17
CA LEU A 38 -2.16 -5.47 -18.14
C LEU A 38 -1.91 -5.97 -16.71
N TYR A 39 -1.57 -5.06 -15.80
CA TYR A 39 -1.34 -5.37 -14.39
C TYR A 39 -2.63 -5.85 -13.73
N LEU A 40 -3.74 -5.16 -13.93
CA LEU A 40 -5.04 -5.54 -13.38
C LEU A 40 -5.55 -6.86 -13.95
N ASN A 41 -5.36 -7.14 -15.24
CA ASN A 41 -5.71 -8.43 -15.84
C ASN A 41 -4.86 -9.59 -15.35
N SER A 42 -3.63 -9.33 -14.90
CA SER A 42 -2.76 -10.40 -14.36
C SER A 42 -3.12 -10.81 -12.93
N ILE A 43 -3.84 -9.94 -12.18
CA ILE A 43 -4.17 -10.13 -10.77
C ILE A 43 -5.64 -10.54 -10.58
N SER A 44 -6.52 -10.22 -11.53
CA SER A 44 -7.96 -10.45 -11.42
C SER A 44 -8.41 -11.65 -12.25
N THR A 45 -9.22 -12.52 -11.65
CA THR A 45 -9.95 -13.61 -12.34
C THR A 45 -11.17 -13.10 -13.14
N LYS A 46 -11.44 -11.79 -13.11
CA LYS A 46 -12.49 -11.13 -13.91
C LYS A 46 -11.86 -10.11 -14.84
N ASP A 47 -12.26 -10.12 -16.11
CA ASP A 47 -11.88 -9.12 -17.12
C ASP A 47 -12.36 -7.72 -16.69
N ILE A 48 -11.46 -6.93 -16.10
CA ILE A 48 -11.75 -5.53 -15.77
C ILE A 48 -11.40 -4.70 -17.01
N LYS A 49 -12.44 -4.25 -17.71
CA LYS A 49 -12.29 -3.29 -18.83
C LYS A 49 -12.29 -1.87 -18.29
N ILE A 50 -11.13 -1.29 -18.10
CA ILE A 50 -11.00 0.14 -17.80
C ILE A 50 -11.17 0.91 -19.09
N GLY A 51 -12.24 1.72 -19.20
CA GLY A 51 -12.49 2.58 -20.34
C GLY A 51 -11.50 3.75 -20.38
N ILE A 52 -11.05 4.13 -21.58
CA ILE A 52 -10.20 5.34 -21.77
C ILE A 52 -10.85 6.58 -21.15
N VAL A 53 -12.17 6.66 -21.19
CA VAL A 53 -12.96 7.78 -20.65
C VAL A 53 -12.83 7.86 -19.11
N ASP A 54 -12.76 6.72 -18.42
CA ASP A 54 -12.65 6.67 -16.98
C ASP A 54 -11.24 7.10 -16.53
N GLU A 55 -10.21 6.69 -17.27
CA GLU A 55 -8.83 7.10 -17.00
C GLU A 55 -8.59 8.58 -17.28
N VAL A 56 -9.19 9.13 -18.34
CA VAL A 56 -9.15 10.58 -18.63
C VAL A 56 -9.83 11.39 -17.52
N LYS A 57 -10.99 10.94 -17.02
CA LYS A 57 -11.68 11.59 -15.90
C LYS A 57 -10.85 11.57 -14.62
N LYS A 58 -10.20 10.46 -14.33
CA LYS A 58 -9.32 10.29 -13.16
C LYS A 58 -8.13 11.25 -13.27
N THR A 59 -7.38 11.21 -14.36
CA THR A 59 -6.22 12.07 -14.60
C THR A 59 -6.56 13.56 -14.58
N TYR A 60 -7.73 13.94 -15.13
CA TYR A 60 -8.22 15.32 -15.10
C TYR A 60 -8.60 15.75 -13.66
N GLY A 61 -9.22 14.84 -12.88
CA GLY A 61 -9.51 15.07 -11.48
C GLY A 61 -8.26 15.30 -10.65
N GLU A 62 -7.25 14.43 -10.79
CA GLU A 62 -5.95 14.55 -10.12
C GLU A 62 -5.21 15.85 -10.49
N PHE A 63 -5.28 16.26 -11.76
CA PHE A 63 -4.70 17.54 -12.22
C PHE A 63 -5.38 18.74 -11.57
N LEU A 64 -6.71 18.77 -11.48
CA LEU A 64 -7.47 19.86 -10.84
C LEU A 64 -7.16 19.98 -9.34
N ILE A 65 -6.93 18.85 -8.66
CA ILE A 65 -6.53 18.81 -7.25
C ILE A 65 -5.09 19.32 -7.11
N ALA A 66 -4.17 18.82 -7.92
CA ALA A 66 -2.75 19.21 -7.88
C ALA A 66 -2.53 20.70 -8.21
N THR A 67 -3.41 21.32 -9.01
CA THR A 67 -3.36 22.75 -9.34
C THR A 67 -4.12 23.64 -8.36
N GLY A 68 -4.77 23.06 -7.32
CA GLY A 68 -5.57 23.80 -6.34
C GLY A 68 -6.88 24.39 -6.91
N LEU A 69 -7.28 24.01 -8.13
CA LEU A 69 -8.52 24.47 -8.78
C LEU A 69 -9.76 23.72 -8.30
N ARG A 70 -9.58 22.62 -7.57
CA ARG A 70 -10.63 21.84 -6.94
C ARG A 70 -10.18 21.38 -5.58
N GLU A 71 -10.98 21.69 -4.55
CA GLU A 71 -10.82 21.08 -3.24
C GLU A 71 -11.22 19.60 -3.33
N GLU A 72 -10.43 18.71 -2.72
CA GLU A 72 -10.87 17.34 -2.51
C GLU A 72 -12.17 17.38 -1.70
N LYS A 73 -13.28 17.15 -2.37
CA LYS A 73 -14.49 16.78 -1.66
C LYS A 73 -14.27 15.37 -1.15
N PHE A 74 -13.78 15.25 0.10
CA PHE A 74 -13.94 14.04 0.86
C PHE A 74 -15.44 13.72 0.86
N VAL A 75 -15.85 12.80 0.01
CA VAL A 75 -17.13 12.16 0.15
C VAL A 75 -16.99 11.34 1.43
N LYS A 76 -17.38 11.94 2.56
CA LYS A 76 -17.56 11.16 3.78
C LYS A 76 -18.44 9.98 3.36
N PRO A 77 -17.98 8.73 3.52
CA PRO A 77 -18.87 7.61 3.29
C PRO A 77 -20.10 7.87 4.16
N VAL A 78 -21.27 7.93 3.54
CA VAL A 78 -22.53 8.00 4.26
C VAL A 78 -22.66 6.65 4.91
N VAL A 79 -22.23 6.57 6.16
CA VAL A 79 -22.58 5.46 7.04
C VAL A 79 -24.07 5.60 7.24
N LEU A 80 -24.86 4.78 6.54
CA LEU A 80 -26.24 4.53 6.92
C LEU A 80 -26.18 3.80 8.26
N ILE A 81 -26.17 4.57 9.34
CA ILE A 81 -26.46 4.06 10.66
C ILE A 81 -27.96 3.80 10.63
N ASP A 82 -28.35 2.56 10.46
CA ASP A 82 -29.68 2.10 10.83
C ASP A 82 -29.80 2.26 12.36
N ASP A 83 -30.39 3.37 12.75
CA ASP A 83 -30.70 3.71 14.13
C ASP A 83 -31.96 2.94 14.55
N ASP A 84 -31.84 1.64 14.75
CA ASP A 84 -32.87 0.89 15.50
C ASP A 84 -32.33 -0.49 15.91
N LYS A 85 -31.42 -0.52 16.87
CA LYS A 85 -31.33 -1.54 17.91
C LYS A 85 -30.41 -1.06 19.03
N LYS A 86 -31.00 -0.57 20.09
CA LYS A 86 -30.38 -0.54 21.42
C LYS A 86 -30.22 -1.98 21.90
N ASP A 87 -29.08 -2.56 21.60
CA ASP A 87 -28.53 -3.67 22.36
C ASP A 87 -27.36 -3.15 23.20
N GLU A 88 -27.32 -3.57 24.45
CA GLU A 88 -26.33 -3.18 25.46
C GLU A 88 -24.93 -3.28 24.85
N LYS A 89 -24.34 -2.13 24.51
CA LYS A 89 -22.96 -2.06 24.04
C LYS A 89 -22.05 -2.39 25.21
N ASP A 90 -21.42 -3.55 25.13
CA ASP A 90 -20.21 -3.82 25.90
C ASP A 90 -19.21 -2.66 25.63
N GLU A 91 -18.90 -1.84 26.62
CA GLU A 91 -18.07 -0.63 26.50
C GLU A 91 -16.63 -0.94 26.04
N ASN A 92 -16.31 -2.22 25.82
CA ASN A 92 -15.00 -2.74 25.47
C ASN A 92 -14.81 -3.14 24.00
N VAL A 93 -15.82 -2.96 23.14
CA VAL A 93 -15.75 -3.39 21.72
C VAL A 93 -15.99 -2.21 20.78
N ASN A 94 -15.08 -2.04 19.83
CA ASN A 94 -15.23 -1.10 18.72
C ASN A 94 -15.79 -1.84 17.50
N SER A 95 -17.05 -1.59 17.16
CA SER A 95 -17.67 -2.11 15.94
C SER A 95 -17.59 -1.08 14.81
N PHE A 96 -17.26 -1.52 13.61
CA PHE A 96 -17.34 -0.70 12.40
C PHE A 96 -17.48 -1.57 11.15
N THR A 97 -17.95 -0.95 10.07
CA THR A 97 -18.14 -1.62 8.79
C THR A 97 -17.11 -1.12 7.79
N VAL A 98 -16.43 -2.04 7.10
CA VAL A 98 -15.58 -1.76 5.95
C VAL A 98 -16.43 -1.88 4.68
N PRO A 99 -16.73 -0.78 3.97
CA PRO A 99 -17.54 -0.79 2.75
C PRO A 99 -16.89 -1.57 1.60
N GLU A 100 -17.69 -2.04 0.65
CA GLU A 100 -17.16 -2.59 -0.60
C GLU A 100 -16.38 -1.54 -1.38
N GLY A 101 -15.27 -1.96 -1.97
CA GLY A 101 -14.39 -1.06 -2.73
C GLY A 101 -13.49 -0.15 -1.87
N THR A 102 -13.45 -0.36 -0.55
CA THR A 102 -12.51 0.35 0.33
C THR A 102 -11.08 0.07 -0.09
N ASN A 103 -10.34 1.13 -0.41
CA ASN A 103 -8.91 1.06 -0.69
C ASN A 103 -8.08 1.26 0.59
N LEU A 104 -6.75 1.12 0.47
CA LEU A 104 -5.85 1.22 1.61
C LEU A 104 -5.94 2.58 2.32
N ASP A 105 -6.01 3.69 1.57
CA ASP A 105 -6.07 5.04 2.15
C ASP A 105 -7.40 5.26 2.90
N SER A 106 -8.52 4.89 2.27
CA SER A 106 -9.85 4.99 2.89
C SER A 106 -9.99 4.12 4.15
N LEU A 107 -9.37 2.93 4.15
CA LEU A 107 -9.33 2.09 5.35
C LEU A 107 -8.54 2.76 6.48
N GLY A 108 -7.38 3.36 6.16
CA GLY A 108 -6.57 4.09 7.14
C GLY A 108 -7.34 5.25 7.77
N GLU A 109 -8.04 6.05 6.97
CA GLU A 109 -8.89 7.14 7.45
C GLU A 109 -10.02 6.64 8.36
N LEU A 110 -10.67 5.54 7.97
CA LEU A 110 -11.71 4.91 8.76
C LEU A 110 -11.18 4.46 10.13
N LEU A 111 -10.04 3.77 10.17
CA LEU A 111 -9.43 3.27 11.41
C LEU A 111 -8.94 4.42 12.31
N ILE A 112 -8.40 5.50 11.74
CA ILE A 112 -8.03 6.72 12.47
C ILE A 112 -9.27 7.39 13.05
N SER A 113 -10.35 7.52 12.28
CA SER A 113 -11.60 8.15 12.74
C SER A 113 -12.25 7.41 13.91
N LYS A 114 -12.00 6.10 14.00
CA LYS A 114 -12.44 5.23 15.12
C LYS A 114 -11.45 5.17 16.28
N GLY A 115 -10.31 5.85 16.18
CA GLY A 115 -9.28 5.85 17.21
C GLY A 115 -8.54 4.51 17.36
N LEU A 116 -8.62 3.64 16.34
CA LEU A 116 -7.95 2.33 16.33
C LEU A 116 -6.49 2.45 15.91
N ILE A 117 -6.14 3.51 15.17
CA ILE A 117 -4.77 3.81 14.73
C ILE A 117 -4.47 5.26 15.00
N ALA A 118 -3.24 5.57 15.38
CA ALA A 118 -2.84 6.93 15.77
C ALA A 118 -2.67 7.86 14.55
N ASP A 119 -2.04 7.36 13.47
CA ASP A 119 -1.68 8.19 12.32
C ASP A 119 -1.53 7.36 11.03
N MET A 120 -1.65 8.05 9.89
CA MET A 120 -1.57 7.46 8.56
C MET A 120 -0.18 6.93 8.20
N PRO A 121 0.95 7.59 8.52
CA PRO A 121 2.28 7.05 8.22
C PRO A 121 2.53 5.70 8.88
N THR A 122 2.24 5.55 10.16
CA THR A 122 2.37 4.27 10.90
C THR A 122 1.49 3.19 10.29
N TYR A 123 0.25 3.52 9.95
CA TYR A 123 -0.66 2.62 9.27
C TYR A 123 -0.10 2.12 7.92
N LYS A 124 0.34 3.05 7.05
CA LYS A 124 0.87 2.70 5.73
C LYS A 124 2.12 1.83 5.83
N ALA A 125 3.04 2.17 6.72
CA ALA A 125 4.24 1.37 6.95
C ALA A 125 3.90 -0.07 7.38
N LEU A 126 2.92 -0.25 8.27
CA LEU A 126 2.49 -1.55 8.74
C LEU A 126 1.73 -2.34 7.67
N ALA A 127 0.83 -1.70 6.94
CA ALA A 127 0.09 -2.30 5.84
C ALA A 127 1.01 -2.75 4.70
N GLU A 128 2.07 -1.98 4.45
CA GLU A 128 3.11 -2.32 3.47
C GLU A 128 3.98 -3.49 3.96
N ASP A 129 4.37 -3.49 5.24
CA ASP A 129 5.11 -4.58 5.86
C ASP A 129 4.33 -5.91 5.81
N MET A 130 3.03 -5.86 6.08
CA MET A 130 2.14 -7.02 6.03
C MET A 130 1.71 -7.40 4.60
N GLN A 131 2.01 -6.60 3.59
CA GLN A 131 1.63 -6.79 2.18
C GLN A 131 0.12 -6.96 1.98
N ILE A 132 -0.68 -6.10 2.63
CA ILE A 132 -2.15 -6.19 2.62
C ILE A 132 -2.83 -5.24 1.62
N GLN A 133 -2.09 -4.53 0.77
CA GLN A 133 -2.60 -3.48 -0.12
C GLN A 133 -3.81 -3.90 -0.96
N ASN A 134 -3.88 -5.19 -1.32
CA ASN A 134 -4.93 -5.75 -2.16
C ASN A 134 -5.75 -6.85 -1.45
N LYS A 135 -5.73 -6.87 -0.12
CA LYS A 135 -6.36 -7.93 0.67
C LYS A 135 -7.42 -7.40 1.65
N ILE A 136 -7.96 -6.22 1.40
CA ILE A 136 -8.99 -5.64 2.25
C ILE A 136 -10.30 -6.37 1.98
N VAL A 137 -10.86 -7.02 3.00
CA VAL A 137 -12.14 -7.71 2.93
C VAL A 137 -13.23 -6.77 3.45
N PRO A 138 -14.26 -6.45 2.66
CA PRO A 138 -15.39 -5.67 3.15
C PRO A 138 -16.24 -6.50 4.12
N GLY A 139 -16.78 -5.84 5.14
CA GLY A 139 -17.59 -6.52 6.15
C GLY A 139 -17.74 -5.73 7.44
N ALA A 140 -18.52 -6.26 8.37
CA ALA A 140 -18.64 -5.73 9.73
C ALA A 140 -17.60 -6.41 10.63
N TYR A 141 -16.88 -5.59 11.39
CA TYR A 141 -15.80 -6.03 12.28
C TYR A 141 -16.03 -5.51 13.69
N GLU A 142 -15.63 -6.31 14.66
CA GLU A 142 -15.69 -5.97 16.07
C GLU A 142 -14.32 -6.21 16.70
N PHE A 143 -13.70 -5.15 17.20
CA PHE A 143 -12.36 -5.22 17.79
C PHE A 143 -12.39 -4.89 19.28
N ALA A 144 -11.72 -5.69 20.07
CA ALA A 144 -11.52 -5.40 21.49
C ALA A 144 -10.72 -4.11 21.67
N LYS A 145 -11.09 -3.31 22.68
CA LYS A 145 -10.35 -2.10 23.02
C LYS A 145 -8.91 -2.45 23.44
N GLY A 146 -7.94 -1.83 22.78
CA GLY A 146 -6.52 -2.10 23.03
C GLY A 146 -5.92 -3.23 22.17
N MET A 147 -6.68 -3.78 21.22
CA MET A 147 -6.14 -4.73 20.22
C MET A 147 -5.01 -4.05 19.43
N LYS A 148 -3.94 -4.81 19.14
CA LYS A 148 -2.81 -4.26 18.39
C LYS A 148 -3.20 -3.97 16.94
N VAL A 149 -2.67 -2.90 16.38
CA VAL A 149 -2.96 -2.49 14.99
C VAL A 149 -2.69 -3.63 13.99
N LYS A 150 -1.63 -4.41 14.20
CA LYS A 150 -1.28 -5.55 13.35
C LYS A 150 -2.37 -6.63 13.37
N GLU A 151 -2.98 -6.89 14.52
CA GLU A 151 -4.07 -7.84 14.69
C GLU A 151 -5.34 -7.36 13.98
N ILE A 152 -5.67 -6.08 14.13
CA ILE A 152 -6.80 -5.43 13.43
C ILE A 152 -6.63 -5.56 11.90
N LEU A 153 -5.45 -5.23 11.39
CA LEU A 153 -5.18 -5.31 9.96
C LEU A 153 -5.17 -6.74 9.44
N ALA A 154 -4.68 -7.69 10.24
CA ALA A 154 -4.69 -9.10 9.87
C ALA A 154 -6.11 -9.64 9.74
N GLU A 155 -7.00 -9.28 10.67
CA GLU A 155 -8.41 -9.68 10.64
C GLU A 155 -9.14 -9.09 9.43
N ILE A 156 -8.96 -7.78 9.16
CA ILE A 156 -9.55 -7.13 7.97
C ILE A 156 -9.01 -7.72 6.66
N ALA A 157 -7.74 -8.13 6.64
CA ALA A 157 -7.13 -8.72 5.46
C ALA A 157 -7.36 -10.24 5.33
N GLY A 158 -8.00 -10.88 6.31
CA GLY A 158 -8.17 -12.33 6.35
C GLY A 158 -6.84 -13.09 6.41
N ILE A 159 -5.85 -12.55 7.14
CA ILE A 159 -4.49 -13.10 7.25
C ILE A 159 -4.29 -13.62 8.68
N GLU A 160 -3.78 -14.85 8.79
CA GLU A 160 -3.36 -15.41 10.05
C GLU A 160 -2.00 -14.84 10.48
N LEU A 161 -1.93 -14.35 11.72
CA LEU A 161 -0.67 -13.95 12.34
C LEU A 161 0.01 -15.18 12.97
N LYS A 162 1.32 -15.29 12.77
CA LYS A 162 2.11 -16.39 13.33
C LYS A 162 3.37 -15.85 13.99
N ASP A 163 3.52 -16.16 15.26
CA ASP A 163 4.68 -15.78 16.05
C ASP A 163 5.81 -16.80 15.87
N TYR A 164 7.02 -16.27 15.71
CA TYR A 164 8.24 -17.04 15.57
C TYR A 164 9.25 -16.62 16.63
N LYS A 165 10.00 -17.63 17.11
CA LYS A 165 11.12 -17.44 18.01
C LYS A 165 12.35 -18.02 17.34
N LEU A 166 13.42 -17.23 17.27
CA LEU A 166 14.68 -17.60 16.65
C LEU A 166 15.81 -17.30 17.62
N ASN A 167 16.60 -18.34 17.97
CA ASN A 167 17.84 -18.15 18.71
C ASN A 167 19.00 -18.00 17.72
N ILE A 168 19.77 -16.93 17.85
CA ILE A 168 20.97 -16.63 17.05
C ILE A 168 22.19 -16.77 17.98
N ALA A 169 23.14 -17.64 17.59
CA ALA A 169 24.41 -17.78 18.29
C ALA A 169 25.41 -16.70 17.88
N GLU A 170 26.40 -16.43 18.73
CA GLU A 170 27.44 -15.47 18.40
C GLU A 170 28.21 -15.88 17.13
N GLY A 171 28.36 -14.95 16.18
CA GLY A 171 29.07 -15.15 14.91
C GLY A 171 28.26 -15.83 13.81
N GLU A 172 26.96 -16.08 14.00
CA GLU A 172 26.12 -16.56 12.92
C GLU A 172 25.89 -15.48 11.87
N GLY A 173 26.19 -15.81 10.61
CA GLY A 173 26.00 -14.93 9.46
C GLY A 173 24.71 -15.23 8.68
N PRO A 174 24.48 -14.49 7.56
CA PRO A 174 23.26 -14.59 6.77
C PRO A 174 22.88 -16.00 6.31
N ALA A 175 23.85 -16.84 6.00
CA ALA A 175 23.59 -18.21 5.53
C ALA A 175 23.02 -19.11 6.64
N GLN A 176 23.57 -19.02 7.86
CA GLN A 176 23.08 -19.82 8.98
C GLN A 176 21.70 -19.34 9.45
N VAL A 177 21.53 -18.02 9.58
CA VAL A 177 20.28 -17.42 10.01
C VAL A 177 19.18 -17.64 8.95
N GLY A 178 19.49 -17.47 7.66
CA GLY A 178 18.56 -17.74 6.57
C GLY A 178 18.07 -19.19 6.57
N LYS A 179 18.97 -20.15 6.79
CA LYS A 179 18.61 -21.57 6.92
C LYS A 179 17.67 -21.83 8.10
N LYS A 180 17.97 -21.27 9.26
CA LYS A 180 17.11 -21.39 10.46
C LYS A 180 15.71 -20.82 10.20
N LEU A 181 15.61 -19.65 9.56
CA LEU A 181 14.33 -19.03 9.21
C LEU A 181 13.52 -19.89 8.21
N LEU A 182 14.21 -20.52 7.24
CA LEU A 182 13.60 -21.45 6.30
C LEU A 182 13.08 -22.70 7.01
N ASP A 183 13.91 -23.29 7.88
CA ASP A 183 13.56 -24.50 8.65
C ASP A 183 12.36 -24.23 9.60
N LEU A 184 12.24 -23.02 10.13
CA LEU A 184 11.08 -22.57 10.91
C LEU A 184 9.84 -22.30 10.04
N GLY A 185 9.99 -22.23 8.72
CA GLY A 185 8.92 -21.83 7.80
C GLY A 185 8.54 -20.34 7.88
N ALA A 186 9.41 -19.51 8.43
CA ALA A 186 9.21 -18.06 8.48
C ALA A 186 9.49 -17.38 7.14
N ILE A 187 10.35 -17.97 6.32
CA ILE A 187 10.64 -17.52 4.95
C ILE A 187 10.54 -18.69 3.98
N GLN A 188 10.38 -18.37 2.68
CA GLN A 188 10.25 -19.39 1.62
C GLN A 188 11.57 -19.67 0.91
N SER A 189 12.60 -18.83 1.09
CA SER A 189 13.90 -18.96 0.43
C SER A 189 14.99 -18.29 1.28
N ASP A 190 15.98 -19.11 1.66
CA ASP A 190 17.20 -18.64 2.31
C ASP A 190 18.07 -17.80 1.36
N GLN A 191 18.07 -18.13 0.06
CA GLN A 191 18.82 -17.38 -0.95
C GLN A 191 18.26 -15.96 -1.10
N ALA A 192 16.93 -15.78 -1.08
CA ALA A 192 16.30 -14.47 -1.11
C ALA A 192 16.67 -13.65 0.15
N PHE A 193 16.69 -14.29 1.33
CA PHE A 193 17.12 -13.67 2.58
C PHE A 193 18.57 -13.21 2.52
N ILE A 194 19.50 -14.10 2.06
CA ILE A 194 20.91 -13.77 1.89
C ILE A 194 21.11 -12.62 0.89
N GLY A 195 20.38 -12.64 -0.22
CA GLY A 195 20.40 -11.56 -1.21
C GLY A 195 19.99 -10.22 -0.60
N GLU A 196 18.97 -10.21 0.24
CA GLU A 196 18.50 -9.00 0.93
C GLU A 196 19.50 -8.53 1.99
N CYS A 197 20.13 -9.44 2.75
CA CYS A 197 21.22 -9.09 3.65
C CYS A 197 22.39 -8.41 2.91
N ASN A 198 22.76 -8.94 1.74
CA ASN A 198 23.82 -8.35 0.90
C ASN A 198 23.41 -6.95 0.40
N ARG A 199 22.16 -6.76 -0.01
CA ARG A 199 21.62 -5.46 -0.45
C ARG A 199 21.68 -4.42 0.67
N LEU A 200 21.39 -4.85 1.92
CA LEU A 200 21.40 -3.99 3.11
C LEU A 200 22.78 -3.85 3.75
N GLY A 201 23.79 -4.59 3.28
CA GLY A 201 25.14 -4.60 3.86
C GLY A 201 25.22 -5.29 5.24
N VAL A 202 24.25 -6.18 5.56
CA VAL A 202 24.20 -6.91 6.83
C VAL A 202 25.00 -8.19 6.73
N THR A 203 26.05 -8.30 7.53
CA THR A 203 26.95 -9.47 7.58
C THR A 203 26.88 -10.25 8.90
N ALA A 204 26.29 -9.65 9.94
CA ALA A 204 26.16 -10.25 11.27
C ALA A 204 24.82 -9.84 11.90
N PHE A 205 24.35 -10.65 12.83
CA PHE A 205 23.11 -10.45 13.59
C PHE A 205 23.42 -10.35 15.08
N ALA A 206 22.48 -9.78 15.83
CA ALA A 206 22.58 -9.73 17.27
C ALA A 206 22.40 -11.15 17.85
N PRO A 207 23.32 -11.63 18.70
CA PRO A 207 23.13 -12.92 19.33
C PRO A 207 22.05 -12.87 20.40
N GLY A 208 21.32 -13.98 20.59
CA GLY A 208 20.25 -14.10 21.56
C GLY A 208 18.93 -14.60 20.97
N ASP A 209 17.88 -14.48 21.78
CA ASP A 209 16.53 -14.88 21.39
C ASP A 209 15.79 -13.69 20.76
N HIS A 210 15.29 -13.90 19.55
CA HIS A 210 14.50 -12.93 18.80
C HIS A 210 13.08 -13.44 18.59
N GLU A 211 12.11 -12.57 18.82
CA GLU A 211 10.69 -12.84 18.57
C GLU A 211 10.14 -11.88 17.51
N PHE A 212 9.40 -12.41 16.57
CA PHE A 212 8.74 -11.61 15.53
C PHE A 212 7.47 -12.29 15.03
N THR A 213 6.52 -11.48 14.54
CA THR A 213 5.21 -11.95 14.07
C THR A 213 5.10 -11.79 12.56
N MET A 214 4.82 -12.87 11.84
CA MET A 214 4.55 -12.84 10.40
C MET A 214 3.05 -12.58 10.11
N PRO A 215 2.68 -12.02 8.94
CA PRO A 215 3.57 -11.63 7.84
C PRO A 215 4.38 -10.38 8.12
N MET A 216 5.57 -10.32 7.54
CA MET A 216 6.53 -9.21 7.65
C MET A 216 7.46 -9.24 6.42
N LYS A 217 7.88 -8.09 5.92
CA LYS A 217 8.90 -7.99 4.87
C LYS A 217 10.24 -8.54 5.36
N VAL A 218 10.98 -9.20 4.47
CA VAL A 218 12.32 -9.75 4.78
C VAL A 218 13.26 -8.66 5.30
N GLU A 219 13.20 -7.44 4.77
CA GLU A 219 13.96 -6.29 5.26
C GLU A 219 13.70 -6.00 6.74
N ASN A 220 12.45 -6.07 7.18
CA ASN A 220 12.07 -5.83 8.57
C ASN A 220 12.44 -7.01 9.48
N ILE A 221 12.39 -8.25 8.97
CA ILE A 221 12.95 -9.40 9.68
C ILE A 221 14.44 -9.15 9.94
N ILE A 222 15.22 -8.78 8.93
CA ILE A 222 16.65 -8.49 9.06
C ILE A 222 16.89 -7.37 10.09
N LYS A 223 16.12 -6.28 10.04
CA LYS A 223 16.22 -5.20 11.03
C LYS A 223 15.96 -5.67 12.45
N THR A 224 14.91 -6.48 12.65
CA THR A 224 14.59 -7.05 13.97
C THR A 224 15.72 -7.94 14.51
N LEU A 225 16.35 -8.73 13.64
CA LEU A 225 17.42 -9.64 14.02
C LEU A 225 18.79 -8.95 14.20
N THR A 226 18.95 -7.71 13.76
CA THR A 226 20.18 -6.91 13.94
C THR A 226 20.12 -5.97 15.14
N GLN A 227 18.96 -5.85 15.79
CA GLN A 227 18.75 -5.00 16.97
C GLN A 227 18.64 -5.89 18.23
N ASN A 228 19.27 -5.42 19.32
CA ASN A 228 19.09 -6.00 20.66
C ASN A 228 17.99 -5.25 21.40
#